data_e8dcda0b107900418b5b959c1bf1e7a0
#
_entry.id   e8dcda0b107900418b5b959c1bf1e7a0
#
_cell.length_a   1.000
_cell.length_b   1.000
_cell.length_c   1.000
_cell.angle_alpha   90.00
_cell.angle_beta   90.00
_cell.angle_gamma   90.00
#
_symmetry.space_group_name_H-M   'P 1'
#
loop_
_entity.id
_entity.type
_entity.pdbx_description
1 polymer ?
#
loop_
_entity_poly.entity_id
_entity_poly.type
_entity_poly.pdbx_seq_one_letter_code
_entity_poly.pdbx_strand_id
1 'polypeptide(L)'
;VRSVEAKALYEAMRVGALANVVAGTIHGASPYGVFDRVVNDLEVPITSFKATDSVIVCNPIKSPDGLHAWKRLIQLSEVRKHWTKDPLAEKGFVDLMKYNIEKDELEPTEDLINGDSQIIKDVASNVKGWAGNWDAVYDNILLRSKIKNELVNVAKKTSDYDLLESKFNTLSN
;
A
#
# COMPACT_ATOMS: atom_id res chain seq x y z
N VAL A 1 -13.13 2.23 14.21
CA VAL A 1 -13.74 0.88 14.24
C VAL A 1 -13.73 0.41 15.68
N ARG A 2 -14.86 -0.02 16.22
CA ARG A 2 -14.97 -0.58 17.56
C ARG A 2 -14.56 -2.06 17.54
N SER A 3 -14.15 -2.62 18.69
CA SER A 3 -13.62 -3.99 18.78
C SER A 3 -14.51 -5.05 18.08
N VAL A 4 -15.82 -5.03 18.32
CA VAL A 4 -16.75 -6.00 17.70
C VAL A 4 -16.88 -5.82 16.19
N GLU A 5 -16.94 -4.56 15.73
CA GLU A 5 -17.01 -4.23 14.29
C GLU A 5 -15.71 -4.61 13.57
N ALA A 6 -14.56 -4.42 14.24
CA ALA A 6 -13.27 -4.83 13.70
C ALA A 6 -13.19 -6.34 13.51
N LYS A 7 -13.57 -7.12 14.53
CA LYS A 7 -13.58 -8.59 14.42
C LYS A 7 -14.45 -9.07 13.26
N ALA A 8 -15.66 -8.51 13.14
CA ALA A 8 -16.58 -8.87 12.06
C ALA A 8 -16.01 -8.51 10.68
N LEU A 9 -15.39 -7.32 10.53
CA LEU A 9 -14.76 -6.90 9.29
C LEU A 9 -13.61 -7.82 8.88
N TYR A 10 -12.68 -8.08 9.78
CA TYR A 10 -11.52 -8.94 9.50
C TYR A 10 -11.92 -10.38 9.22
N GLU A 11 -12.96 -10.89 9.89
CA GLU A 11 -13.50 -12.21 9.61
C GLU A 11 -14.17 -12.26 8.22
N ALA A 12 -14.94 -11.23 7.86
CA ALA A 12 -15.53 -11.11 6.53
C ALA A 12 -14.45 -11.04 5.43
N MET A 13 -13.35 -10.31 5.67
CA MET A 13 -12.19 -10.28 4.77
C MET A 13 -11.59 -11.67 4.59
N ARG A 14 -11.43 -12.42 5.67
CA ARG A 14 -10.84 -13.76 5.66
C ARG A 14 -11.69 -14.77 4.87
N VAL A 15 -13.01 -14.71 5.03
CA VAL A 15 -13.95 -15.66 4.42
C VAL A 15 -14.32 -15.27 2.98
N GLY A 16 -14.45 -13.98 2.71
CA GLY A 16 -14.88 -13.45 1.41
C GLY A 16 -13.76 -13.12 0.43
N ALA A 17 -12.55 -13.55 0.70
CA ALA A 17 -11.30 -13.03 0.15
C ALA A 17 -11.15 -13.03 -1.39
N LEU A 18 -11.98 -13.73 -2.14
CA LEU A 18 -11.80 -13.87 -3.59
C LEU A 18 -12.57 -12.84 -4.45
N ALA A 19 -13.49 -12.07 -3.88
CA ALA A 19 -14.39 -11.23 -4.66
C ALA A 19 -14.45 -9.75 -4.23
N ASN A 20 -13.96 -9.39 -3.04
CA ASN A 20 -14.13 -8.06 -2.48
C ASN A 20 -12.81 -7.39 -2.16
N VAL A 21 -12.64 -6.16 -2.65
CA VAL A 21 -11.58 -5.28 -2.18
C VAL A 21 -12.10 -4.55 -0.94
N VAL A 22 -11.39 -4.68 0.18
CA VAL A 22 -11.69 -3.99 1.42
C VAL A 22 -10.60 -2.99 1.72
N ALA A 23 -10.97 -1.73 1.90
CA ALA A 23 -10.09 -0.68 2.35
C ALA A 23 -10.66 -0.04 3.63
N GLY A 24 -9.82 0.15 4.62
CA GLY A 24 -10.20 0.75 5.90
C GLY A 24 -9.11 1.67 6.42
N THR A 25 -9.47 2.57 7.33
CA THR A 25 -8.52 3.44 8.01
C THR A 25 -8.43 3.08 9.48
N ILE A 26 -7.22 3.08 9.99
CA ILE A 26 -6.92 2.82 11.40
C ILE A 26 -5.76 3.73 11.85
N HIS A 27 -5.76 4.12 13.11
CA HIS A 27 -4.63 4.86 13.67
C HIS A 27 -3.47 3.90 13.95
N GLY A 28 -2.32 4.20 13.36
CA GLY A 28 -1.06 3.47 13.56
C GLY A 28 0.08 4.20 12.85
N ALA A 29 1.24 4.27 13.47
CA ALA A 29 2.40 4.99 12.93
C ALA A 29 3.29 4.10 12.04
N SER A 30 3.01 2.80 12.01
CA SER A 30 3.78 1.80 11.25
C SER A 30 2.94 0.56 10.98
N PRO A 31 3.33 -0.33 10.07
CA PRO A 31 2.67 -1.61 9.86
C PRO A 31 2.55 -2.45 11.12
N TYR A 32 3.61 -2.48 11.94
CA TYR A 32 3.57 -3.16 13.23
C TYR A 32 2.61 -2.50 14.21
N GLY A 33 2.58 -1.16 14.27
CA GLY A 33 1.62 -0.44 15.11
C GLY A 33 0.16 -0.69 14.71
N VAL A 34 -0.10 -0.91 13.42
CA VAL A 34 -1.42 -1.36 12.95
C VAL A 34 -1.72 -2.78 13.42
N PHE A 35 -0.77 -3.69 13.28
CA PHE A 35 -0.90 -5.06 13.77
C PHE A 35 -1.18 -5.10 15.28
N ASP A 36 -0.35 -4.42 16.07
CA ASP A 36 -0.48 -4.37 17.53
C ASP A 36 -1.86 -3.86 17.94
N ARG A 37 -2.30 -2.75 17.35
CA ARG A 37 -3.62 -2.19 17.61
C ARG A 37 -4.76 -3.12 17.22
N VAL A 38 -4.68 -3.76 16.06
CA VAL A 38 -5.74 -4.65 15.56
C VAL A 38 -5.83 -5.92 16.42
N VAL A 39 -4.69 -6.52 16.72
CA VAL A 39 -4.65 -7.80 17.44
C VAL A 39 -4.82 -7.62 18.94
N ASN A 40 -4.09 -6.68 19.55
CA ASN A 40 -4.06 -6.54 20.99
C ASN A 40 -5.15 -5.59 21.52
N ASP A 41 -5.39 -4.43 20.88
CA ASP A 41 -6.40 -3.47 21.37
C ASP A 41 -7.82 -3.85 20.90
N LEU A 42 -7.96 -4.26 19.64
CA LEU A 42 -9.27 -4.61 19.06
C LEU A 42 -9.56 -6.11 19.17
N GLU A 43 -8.62 -6.89 19.71
CA GLU A 43 -8.72 -8.32 19.93
C GLU A 43 -9.12 -9.14 18.70
N VAL A 44 -8.67 -8.72 17.51
CA VAL A 44 -8.85 -9.47 16.28
C VAL A 44 -7.88 -10.66 16.28
N PRO A 45 -8.34 -11.88 15.99
CA PRO A 45 -7.43 -13.02 15.90
C PRO A 45 -6.30 -12.77 14.88
N ILE A 46 -5.08 -13.22 15.22
CA ILE A 46 -3.91 -13.13 14.32
C ILE A 46 -4.22 -13.73 12.93
N THR A 47 -4.93 -14.85 12.92
CA THR A 47 -5.34 -15.52 11.67
C THR A 47 -6.23 -14.65 10.80
N SER A 48 -7.09 -13.82 11.41
CA SER A 48 -7.96 -12.90 10.68
C SER A 48 -7.21 -11.64 10.25
N PHE A 49 -6.25 -11.14 11.06
CA PHE A 49 -5.37 -10.05 10.63
C PHE A 49 -4.57 -10.40 9.36
N LYS A 50 -4.19 -11.65 9.17
CA LYS A 50 -3.51 -12.12 7.95
C LYS A 50 -4.34 -11.98 6.67
N ALA A 51 -5.63 -11.63 6.75
CA ALA A 51 -6.39 -11.24 5.56
C ALA A 51 -5.99 -9.85 5.02
N THR A 52 -5.25 -9.04 5.81
CA THR A 52 -4.67 -7.78 5.34
C THR A 52 -3.55 -8.09 4.35
N ASP A 53 -3.61 -7.50 3.17
CA ASP A 53 -2.59 -7.65 2.13
C ASP A 53 -1.53 -6.56 2.20
N SER A 54 -1.93 -5.33 2.46
CA SER A 54 -1.01 -4.20 2.52
C SER A 54 -1.42 -3.17 3.58
N VAL A 55 -0.41 -2.47 4.09
CA VAL A 55 -0.57 -1.33 5.00
C VAL A 55 0.07 -0.11 4.35
N ILE A 56 -0.73 0.94 4.22
CA ILE A 56 -0.30 2.25 3.72
C ILE A 56 -0.24 3.20 4.90
N VAL A 57 0.93 3.76 5.17
CA VAL A 57 1.14 4.69 6.29
C VAL A 57 1.20 6.11 5.76
N CYS A 58 0.33 6.96 6.28
CA CYS A 58 0.29 8.38 5.96
C CYS A 58 0.56 9.20 7.23
N ASN A 59 1.57 10.06 7.18
CA ASN A 59 1.93 10.92 8.30
C ASN A 59 2.12 12.38 7.86
N PRO A 60 1.91 13.35 8.76
CA PRO A 60 2.31 14.71 8.50
C PRO A 60 3.84 14.86 8.59
N ILE A 61 4.44 15.47 7.58
CA ILE A 61 5.82 15.92 7.59
C ILE A 61 5.82 17.41 7.95
N LYS A 62 6.61 17.80 8.93
CA LYS A 62 6.67 19.18 9.42
C LYS A 62 7.88 19.92 8.85
N SER A 63 7.71 21.21 8.60
CA SER A 63 8.83 22.11 8.31
C SER A 63 9.75 22.25 9.53
N PRO A 64 11.03 22.65 9.33
CA PRO A 64 11.98 22.84 10.46
C PRO A 64 11.54 23.88 11.49
N ASP A 65 10.78 24.89 11.05
CA ASP A 65 10.22 25.93 11.92
C ASP A 65 8.94 25.48 12.65
N GLY A 66 8.38 24.30 12.28
CA GLY A 66 7.16 23.75 12.86
C GLY A 66 5.87 24.46 12.45
N LEU A 67 5.92 25.47 11.58
CA LEU A 67 4.78 26.28 11.20
C LEU A 67 3.93 25.64 10.09
N HIS A 68 4.53 24.75 9.31
CA HIS A 68 3.88 24.07 8.20
C HIS A 68 3.90 22.56 8.38
N ALA A 69 2.85 21.89 7.91
CA ALA A 69 2.78 20.44 7.89
C ALA A 69 2.12 19.97 6.58
N TRP A 70 2.73 18.98 5.95
CA TRP A 70 2.22 18.34 4.74
C TRP A 70 1.92 16.87 5.01
N LYS A 71 0.73 16.43 4.65
CA LYS A 71 0.40 14.99 4.72
C LYS A 71 1.10 14.27 3.56
N ARG A 72 1.85 13.21 3.88
CA ARG A 72 2.55 12.39 2.91
C ARG A 72 2.26 10.92 3.17
N LEU A 73 2.21 10.15 2.09
CA LEU A 73 2.32 8.71 2.16
C LEU A 73 3.80 8.40 2.40
N ILE A 74 4.11 7.81 3.55
CA ILE A 74 5.50 7.62 3.96
C ILE A 74 5.99 6.19 3.79
N GLN A 75 5.06 5.22 3.73
CA GLN A 75 5.40 3.81 3.63
C GLN A 75 4.24 3.02 3.01
N LEU A 76 4.59 2.11 2.12
CA LEU A 76 3.72 1.05 1.62
C LEU A 76 4.38 -0.28 1.94
N SER A 77 3.73 -1.10 2.76
CA SER A 77 4.25 -2.40 3.17
C SER A 77 3.26 -3.50 2.83
N GLU A 78 3.80 -4.62 2.35
CA GLU A 78 3.06 -5.87 2.16
C GLU A 78 3.05 -6.69 3.44
N VAL A 79 1.93 -7.31 3.76
CA VAL A 79 1.77 -8.23 4.89
C VAL A 79 1.94 -9.66 4.39
N ARG A 80 3.05 -10.30 4.78
CA ARG A 80 3.33 -11.71 4.45
C ARG A 80 2.44 -12.65 5.26
N LYS A 81 2.26 -13.85 4.77
CA LYS A 81 1.34 -14.84 5.37
C LYS A 81 2.07 -15.96 6.15
N HIS A 82 3.41 -16.07 6.02
CA HIS A 82 4.19 -17.19 6.57
C HIS A 82 4.41 -17.11 8.09
N TRP A 83 4.47 -15.92 8.67
CA TRP A 83 4.71 -15.72 10.10
C TRP A 83 3.58 -16.32 10.97
N THR A 84 3.89 -16.66 12.21
CA THR A 84 2.96 -17.40 13.08
C THR A 84 2.59 -16.65 14.35
N LYS A 85 3.53 -15.95 14.95
CA LYS A 85 3.35 -15.25 16.23
C LYS A 85 3.60 -13.76 16.14
N ASP A 86 4.82 -13.40 15.78
CA ASP A 86 5.27 -12.01 15.73
C ASP A 86 5.72 -11.63 14.31
N PRO A 87 4.93 -10.82 13.59
CA PRO A 87 5.28 -10.43 12.24
C PRO A 87 6.56 -9.60 12.15
N LEU A 88 6.99 -8.93 13.24
CA LEU A 88 8.24 -8.19 13.23
C LEU A 88 9.44 -9.14 13.28
N ALA A 89 9.42 -10.08 14.23
CA ALA A 89 10.50 -11.06 14.38
C ALA A 89 10.59 -12.04 13.20
N GLU A 90 9.47 -12.37 12.60
CA GLU A 90 9.36 -13.34 11.52
C GLU A 90 9.33 -12.72 10.12
N LYS A 91 9.73 -11.44 9.97
CA LYS A 91 9.73 -10.71 8.69
C LYS A 91 8.37 -10.74 7.97
N GLY A 92 7.31 -10.55 8.74
CA GLY A 92 5.93 -10.55 8.25
C GLY A 92 5.55 -9.29 7.50
N PHE A 93 6.39 -8.26 7.48
CA PHE A 93 6.20 -7.03 6.72
C PHE A 93 7.36 -6.85 5.75
N VAL A 94 7.05 -6.53 4.51
CA VAL A 94 8.03 -6.15 3.48
C VAL A 94 7.67 -4.76 2.98
N ASP A 95 8.59 -3.83 3.12
CA ASP A 95 8.39 -2.47 2.66
C ASP A 95 8.64 -2.38 1.17
N LEU A 96 7.60 -2.10 0.41
CA LEU A 96 7.67 -1.97 -1.04
C LEU A 96 8.05 -0.56 -1.47
N MET A 97 7.59 0.45 -0.71
CA MET A 97 7.92 1.85 -0.98
C MET A 97 8.16 2.60 0.32
N LYS A 98 9.12 3.53 0.29
CA LYS A 98 9.46 4.42 1.40
C LYS A 98 9.60 5.87 0.93
N TYR A 99 9.18 6.79 1.79
CA TYR A 99 9.27 8.21 1.54
C TYR A 99 10.71 8.70 1.74
N ASN A 100 11.20 9.40 0.72
CA ASN A 100 12.45 10.12 0.78
C ASN A 100 12.17 11.59 1.11
N ILE A 101 12.55 12.00 2.33
CA ILE A 101 12.26 13.34 2.84
C ILE A 101 13.03 14.45 2.09
N GLU A 102 14.22 14.13 1.57
CA GLU A 102 15.05 15.11 0.86
C GLU A 102 14.49 15.44 -0.52
N LYS A 103 13.90 14.44 -1.19
CA LYS A 103 13.31 14.58 -2.52
C LYS A 103 11.82 14.90 -2.49
N ASP A 104 11.16 14.81 -1.34
CA ASP A 104 9.69 14.85 -1.19
C ASP A 104 8.98 13.83 -2.10
N GLU A 105 9.54 12.63 -2.22
CA GLU A 105 9.05 11.57 -3.11
C GLU A 105 8.92 10.22 -2.39
N LEU A 106 7.97 9.41 -2.84
CA LEU A 106 7.83 8.03 -2.42
C LEU A 106 8.63 7.15 -3.39
N GLU A 107 9.71 6.52 -2.91
CA GLU A 107 10.62 5.73 -3.73
C GLU A 107 10.39 4.22 -3.54
N PRO A 108 10.56 3.41 -4.60
CA PRO A 108 10.57 1.96 -4.48
C PRO A 108 11.78 1.48 -3.67
N THR A 109 11.59 0.44 -2.88
CA THR A 109 12.68 -0.23 -2.18
C THR A 109 13.35 -1.26 -3.10
N GLU A 110 14.54 -1.74 -2.71
CA GLU A 110 15.21 -2.85 -3.39
C GLU A 110 14.33 -4.10 -3.44
N ASP A 111 13.54 -4.36 -2.39
CA ASP A 111 12.62 -5.50 -2.36
C ASP A 111 11.58 -5.40 -3.49
N LEU A 112 10.98 -4.23 -3.71
CA LEU A 112 10.06 -4.04 -4.83
C LEU A 112 10.78 -4.15 -6.18
N ILE A 113 11.94 -3.50 -6.34
CA ILE A 113 12.71 -3.51 -7.60
C ILE A 113 13.08 -4.94 -7.98
N ASN A 114 13.55 -5.73 -7.01
CA ASN A 114 13.96 -7.11 -7.22
C ASN A 114 12.79 -8.11 -7.26
N GLY A 115 11.56 -7.63 -7.18
CA GLY A 115 10.38 -8.48 -7.30
C GLY A 115 10.00 -9.22 -6.02
N ASP A 116 10.39 -8.74 -4.85
CA ASP A 116 9.93 -9.33 -3.59
C ASP A 116 8.57 -8.79 -3.15
N SER A 117 7.56 -8.96 -4.02
CA SER A 117 6.16 -8.73 -3.70
C SER A 117 5.34 -9.94 -4.08
N GLN A 118 4.78 -10.62 -3.11
CA GLN A 118 3.93 -11.79 -3.34
C GLN A 118 2.62 -11.38 -3.99
N ILE A 119 2.00 -10.29 -3.51
CA ILE A 119 0.72 -9.81 -4.03
C ILE A 119 0.82 -9.44 -5.50
N ILE A 120 1.87 -8.70 -5.89
CA ILE A 120 2.04 -8.30 -7.29
C ILE A 120 2.33 -9.54 -8.15
N LYS A 121 3.13 -10.49 -7.66
CA LYS A 121 3.37 -11.77 -8.36
C LYS A 121 2.09 -12.58 -8.54
N ASP A 122 1.25 -12.65 -7.52
CA ASP A 122 -0.02 -13.36 -7.59
C ASP A 122 -0.98 -12.72 -8.61
N VAL A 123 -1.07 -11.39 -8.63
CA VAL A 123 -1.81 -10.66 -9.67
C VAL A 123 -1.23 -10.93 -11.06
N ALA A 124 0.09 -10.84 -11.21
CA ALA A 124 0.78 -11.03 -12.48
C ALA A 124 0.68 -12.47 -13.01
N SER A 125 0.56 -13.45 -12.12
CA SER A 125 0.44 -14.87 -12.50
C SER A 125 -0.78 -15.16 -13.38
N ASN A 126 -1.81 -14.31 -13.29
CA ASN A 126 -3.04 -14.42 -14.07
C ASN A 126 -3.02 -13.57 -15.36
N VAL A 127 -1.89 -12.93 -15.67
CA VAL A 127 -1.76 -12.09 -16.86
C VAL A 127 -0.80 -12.72 -17.86
N LYS A 128 -1.30 -12.96 -19.09
CA LYS A 128 -0.47 -13.53 -20.16
C LYS A 128 0.74 -12.63 -20.46
N GLY A 129 1.94 -13.21 -20.40
CA GLY A 129 3.20 -12.50 -20.64
C GLY A 129 3.83 -11.87 -19.38
N TRP A 130 3.11 -11.86 -18.25
CA TRP A 130 3.66 -11.39 -16.97
C TRP A 130 3.95 -12.52 -15.99
N ALA A 131 3.25 -13.65 -16.13
CA ALA A 131 3.48 -14.82 -15.27
C ALA A 131 4.95 -15.26 -15.30
N GLY A 132 5.62 -15.19 -14.15
CA GLY A 132 7.06 -15.51 -14.02
C GLY A 132 8.03 -14.49 -14.64
N ASN A 133 7.56 -13.39 -15.20
CA ASN A 133 8.38 -12.35 -15.84
C ASN A 133 8.27 -11.04 -15.06
N TRP A 134 9.08 -10.91 -13.99
CA TRP A 134 9.06 -9.72 -13.15
C TRP A 134 9.46 -8.44 -13.90
N ASP A 135 10.43 -8.52 -14.80
CA ASP A 135 10.89 -7.36 -15.55
C ASP A 135 9.75 -6.71 -16.34
N ALA A 136 8.93 -7.52 -17.02
CA ALA A 136 7.76 -7.03 -17.73
C ALA A 136 6.70 -6.41 -16.79
N VAL A 137 6.52 -6.97 -15.60
CA VAL A 137 5.62 -6.42 -14.58
C VAL A 137 6.14 -5.07 -14.09
N TYR A 138 7.43 -5.00 -13.74
CA TYR A 138 8.04 -3.79 -13.21
C TYR A 138 8.08 -2.68 -14.26
N ASP A 139 8.40 -3.00 -15.50
CA ASP A 139 8.34 -2.05 -16.64
C ASP A 139 6.93 -1.47 -16.80
N ASN A 140 5.88 -2.28 -16.63
CA ASN A 140 4.50 -1.80 -16.66
C ASN A 140 4.19 -0.85 -15.49
N ILE A 141 4.69 -1.14 -14.29
CA ILE A 141 4.57 -0.24 -13.13
C ILE A 141 5.24 1.11 -13.43
N LEU A 142 6.46 1.08 -13.98
CA LEU A 142 7.20 2.29 -14.36
C LEU A 142 6.49 3.09 -15.45
N LEU A 143 5.94 2.41 -16.46
CA LEU A 143 5.17 3.04 -17.53
C LEU A 143 3.94 3.77 -16.96
N ARG A 144 3.16 3.11 -16.11
CA ARG A 144 1.99 3.71 -15.47
C ARG A 144 2.37 4.90 -14.58
N SER A 145 3.48 4.81 -13.87
CA SER A 145 4.01 5.92 -13.08
C SER A 145 4.35 7.13 -13.96
N LYS A 146 5.04 6.92 -15.08
CA LYS A 146 5.37 7.99 -16.04
C LYS A 146 4.12 8.65 -16.63
N ILE A 147 3.12 7.86 -17.04
CA ILE A 147 1.85 8.38 -17.56
C ILE A 147 1.16 9.28 -16.52
N LYS A 148 1.04 8.79 -15.28
CA LYS A 148 0.41 9.55 -14.20
C LYS A 148 1.16 10.83 -13.86
N ASN A 149 2.47 10.78 -13.82
CA ASN A 149 3.30 11.96 -13.58
C ASN A 149 3.11 13.00 -14.71
N GLU A 150 3.04 12.57 -15.97
CA GLU A 150 2.79 13.48 -17.08
C GLU A 150 1.40 14.12 -17.00
N LEU A 151 0.36 13.37 -16.66
CA LEU A 151 -0.97 13.92 -16.42
C LEU A 151 -0.96 14.99 -15.31
N VAL A 152 -0.28 14.75 -14.21
CA VAL A 152 -0.13 15.72 -13.12
C VAL A 152 0.62 16.97 -13.59
N ASN A 153 1.68 16.80 -14.36
CA ASN A 153 2.48 17.92 -14.91
C ASN A 153 1.65 18.77 -15.87
N VAL A 154 0.89 18.14 -16.76
CA VAL A 154 -0.01 18.85 -17.68
C VAL A 154 -1.10 19.58 -16.92
N ALA A 155 -1.77 18.92 -15.97
CA ALA A 155 -2.80 19.54 -15.13
C ALA A 155 -2.28 20.78 -14.40
N LYS A 156 -1.06 20.71 -13.85
CA LYS A 156 -0.42 21.87 -13.19
C LYS A 156 -0.09 23.01 -14.17
N LYS A 157 0.43 22.67 -15.36
CA LYS A 157 0.81 23.67 -16.37
C LYS A 157 -0.39 24.39 -16.99
N THR A 158 -1.49 23.67 -17.19
CA THR A 158 -2.71 24.19 -17.81
C THR A 158 -3.72 24.71 -16.80
N SER A 159 -3.50 24.44 -15.50
CA SER A 159 -4.48 24.68 -14.42
C SER A 159 -5.80 23.93 -14.64
N ASP A 160 -5.78 22.88 -15.45
CA ASP A 160 -6.91 22.00 -15.73
C ASP A 160 -6.81 20.74 -14.85
N TYR A 161 -7.41 20.80 -13.67
CA TYR A 161 -7.39 19.72 -12.70
C TYR A 161 -8.42 18.63 -12.99
N ASP A 162 -9.33 18.82 -13.95
CA ASP A 162 -10.26 17.80 -14.42
C ASP A 162 -9.51 16.61 -15.03
N LEU A 163 -8.29 16.83 -15.53
CA LEU A 163 -7.40 15.77 -16.00
C LEU A 163 -7.01 14.75 -14.92
N LEU A 164 -7.15 15.11 -13.64
CA LEU A 164 -6.84 14.22 -12.52
C LEU A 164 -8.05 13.40 -12.07
N GLU A 165 -9.22 13.59 -12.67
CA GLU A 165 -10.39 12.80 -12.35
C GLU A 165 -10.23 11.34 -12.79
N SER A 166 -10.94 10.45 -12.10
CA SER A 166 -10.85 8.99 -12.32
C SER A 166 -11.13 8.58 -13.78
N LYS A 167 -12.02 9.31 -14.48
CA LYS A 167 -12.35 9.04 -15.90
C LYS A 167 -11.13 9.12 -16.82
N PHE A 168 -10.26 10.13 -16.62
CA PHE A 168 -9.03 10.27 -17.41
C PHE A 168 -7.97 9.26 -17.00
N ASN A 169 -7.84 8.97 -15.72
CA ASN A 169 -6.94 7.92 -15.24
C ASN A 169 -7.31 6.53 -15.78
N THR A 170 -8.60 6.25 -15.97
CA THR A 170 -9.06 4.97 -16.52
C THR A 170 -8.76 4.86 -18.01
N LEU A 171 -8.88 5.96 -18.75
CA LEU A 171 -8.60 5.99 -20.20
C LEU A 171 -7.11 5.91 -20.53
N SER A 172 -6.23 6.34 -19.60
CA SER A 172 -4.77 6.32 -19.77
C SER A 172 -4.09 5.02 -19.34
N ASN A 173 -4.83 4.08 -18.78
CA ASN A 173 -4.38 2.74 -18.40
C ASN A 173 -4.79 1.71 -19.43
#